data_f991fc98b458edbcf78522921f645bf0
#
_entry.id   f991fc98b458edbcf78522921f645bf0
#
_cell.length_a   1.000
_cell.length_b   1.000
_cell.length_c   1.000
_cell.angle_alpha   90.00
_cell.angle_beta   90.00
_cell.angle_gamma   90.00
#
_symmetry.space_group_name_H-M   'P 1'
#
loop_
_entity.id
_entity.type
_entity.pdbx_description
1 polymer ?
#
loop_
_entity_poly.entity_id
_entity_poly.type
_entity_poly.pdbx_seq_one_letter_code
_entity_poly.pdbx_strand_id
1 'polypeptide(L)'
;DTTILTKGPGALDRAEKIENYYGFAQPVSGAELERRSIENAKRLGVNVVTVEAVGLTYTDKLTVETVGADYPADAVILATGASRAVPRIPGLAGLEGHGVSFCAACDAFFYRGKDVAVLGSGEYALHEVQALLPVVKSVSLLTNGAPLAAQFPPEVKVYPQKVDAILGEKVVTGVQLAGSEPLAVSGVFVALGVAGSTALARKIGAEVEGSRIIVDKTMQTTVPGLYAA
;
A
#
# COMPACT_ATOMS: atom_id res chain seq x y z
N ASP A 1 -4.24 -22.22 13.29
CA ASP A 1 -4.42 -20.97 14.06
C ASP A 1 -4.71 -19.82 13.09
N THR A 2 -5.53 -18.86 13.52
CA THR A 2 -5.86 -17.67 12.72
C THR A 2 -5.29 -16.43 13.37
N THR A 3 -4.66 -15.56 12.56
CA THR A 3 -4.18 -14.26 13.00
C THR A 3 -4.80 -13.17 12.15
N ILE A 4 -5.31 -12.11 12.78
CA ILE A 4 -5.75 -10.88 12.12
C ILE A 4 -4.65 -9.83 12.31
N LEU A 5 -4.13 -9.31 11.21
CA LEU A 5 -3.22 -8.16 11.20
C LEU A 5 -4.03 -6.91 10.83
N THR A 6 -4.00 -5.91 11.67
CA THR A 6 -4.72 -4.65 11.44
C THR A 6 -3.86 -3.45 11.83
N LYS A 7 -3.90 -2.38 11.05
CA LYS A 7 -3.20 -1.13 11.40
C LYS A 7 -3.92 -0.33 12.50
N GLY A 8 -5.14 -0.70 12.84
CA GLY A 8 -6.00 0.02 13.79
C GLY A 8 -7.40 0.26 13.21
N PRO A 9 -8.09 1.31 13.64
CA PRO A 9 -9.46 1.59 13.23
C PRO A 9 -9.64 1.62 11.71
N GLY A 10 -10.59 0.84 11.22
CA GLY A 10 -10.90 0.71 9.80
C GLY A 10 -11.88 1.78 9.29
N ALA A 11 -12.40 1.57 8.08
CA ALA A 11 -13.42 2.46 7.49
C ALA A 11 -14.71 2.48 8.31
N LEU A 12 -15.00 1.40 9.02
CA LEU A 12 -16.20 1.24 9.84
C LEU A 12 -16.24 2.24 11.01
N ASP A 13 -15.09 2.58 11.59
CA ASP A 13 -14.96 3.55 12.70
C ASP A 13 -15.56 4.91 12.40
N ARG A 14 -15.66 5.30 11.12
CA ARG A 14 -16.24 6.57 10.67
C ARG A 14 -17.76 6.60 10.64
N ALA A 15 -18.41 5.46 10.77
CA ALA A 15 -19.86 5.36 10.75
C ALA A 15 -20.41 5.71 12.12
N GLU A 16 -20.97 6.92 12.27
CA GLU A 16 -21.53 7.37 13.54
C GLU A 16 -22.77 6.56 13.96
N LYS A 17 -23.57 6.09 12.99
CA LYS A 17 -24.82 5.39 13.22
C LYS A 17 -25.06 4.33 12.16
N ILE A 18 -25.25 3.08 12.59
CA ILE A 18 -25.58 1.93 11.76
C ILE A 18 -26.92 1.37 12.29
N GLU A 19 -27.95 1.36 11.45
CA GLU A 19 -29.32 0.94 11.82
C GLU A 19 -29.76 -0.34 11.13
N ASN A 20 -29.06 -0.75 10.09
CA ASN A 20 -29.43 -1.87 9.21
C ASN A 20 -28.54 -3.11 9.39
N TYR A 21 -27.78 -3.21 10.48
CA TYR A 21 -26.98 -4.40 10.77
C TYR A 21 -27.82 -5.40 11.57
N TYR A 22 -28.02 -6.57 11.00
CA TYR A 22 -28.85 -7.62 11.62
C TYR A 22 -28.31 -8.03 12.99
N GLY A 23 -29.22 -8.17 13.98
CA GLY A 23 -28.91 -8.59 15.34
C GLY A 23 -28.77 -7.45 16.35
N PHE A 24 -28.88 -6.20 15.93
CA PHE A 24 -28.92 -5.04 16.83
C PHE A 24 -30.33 -4.43 16.85
N ALA A 25 -30.95 -4.38 18.03
CA ALA A 25 -32.28 -3.78 18.22
C ALA A 25 -32.23 -2.25 18.30
N GLN A 26 -31.04 -1.69 18.54
CA GLN A 26 -30.79 -0.24 18.59
C GLN A 26 -29.62 0.09 17.66
N PRO A 27 -29.57 1.33 17.13
CA PRO A 27 -28.44 1.77 16.33
C PRO A 27 -27.11 1.58 17.08
N VAL A 28 -26.06 1.19 16.37
CA VAL A 28 -24.71 1.02 16.88
C VAL A 28 -23.74 1.88 16.07
N SER A 29 -22.71 2.45 16.71
CA SER A 29 -21.64 3.11 15.97
C SER A 29 -20.71 2.09 15.33
N GLY A 30 -20.05 2.46 14.25
CA GLY A 30 -19.06 1.59 13.61
C GLY A 30 -17.89 1.25 14.54
N ALA A 31 -17.42 2.21 15.33
CA ALA A 31 -16.39 1.99 16.35
C ALA A 31 -16.81 0.92 17.38
N GLU A 32 -18.05 0.97 17.87
CA GLU A 32 -18.56 -0.02 18.82
C GLU A 32 -18.73 -1.40 18.15
N LEU A 33 -19.19 -1.43 16.90
CA LEU A 33 -19.32 -2.68 16.14
C LEU A 33 -17.94 -3.32 15.91
N GLU A 34 -16.96 -2.53 15.52
CA GLU A 34 -15.57 -3.00 15.32
C GLU A 34 -14.97 -3.54 16.64
N ARG A 35 -15.12 -2.79 17.74
CA ARG A 35 -14.65 -3.21 19.05
C ARG A 35 -15.22 -4.56 19.46
N ARG A 36 -16.55 -4.75 19.36
CA ARG A 36 -17.24 -6.02 19.68
C ARG A 36 -16.79 -7.15 18.77
N SER A 37 -16.56 -6.87 17.48
CA SER A 37 -16.09 -7.87 16.52
C SER A 37 -14.69 -8.38 16.89
N ILE A 38 -13.78 -7.47 17.25
CA ILE A 38 -12.42 -7.81 17.70
C ILE A 38 -12.45 -8.63 19.01
N GLU A 39 -13.25 -8.20 19.98
CA GLU A 39 -13.41 -8.93 21.25
C GLU A 39 -13.95 -10.35 21.02
N ASN A 40 -14.93 -10.49 20.13
CA ASN A 40 -15.49 -11.78 19.77
C ASN A 40 -14.46 -12.69 19.07
N ALA A 41 -13.67 -12.13 18.15
CA ALA A 41 -12.58 -12.86 17.48
C ALA A 41 -11.57 -13.39 18.51
N LYS A 42 -11.12 -12.54 19.44
CA LYS A 42 -10.20 -12.93 20.52
C LYS A 42 -10.79 -14.01 21.42
N ARG A 43 -12.07 -13.92 21.78
CA ARG A 43 -12.79 -14.92 22.57
C ARG A 43 -12.83 -16.28 21.88
N LEU A 44 -12.85 -16.30 20.55
CA LEU A 44 -12.81 -17.52 19.72
C LEU A 44 -11.38 -18.04 19.48
N GLY A 45 -10.36 -17.45 20.10
CA GLY A 45 -8.98 -17.89 19.98
C GLY A 45 -8.21 -17.30 18.80
N VAL A 46 -8.77 -16.29 18.10
CA VAL A 46 -8.08 -15.58 17.03
C VAL A 46 -7.03 -14.63 17.63
N ASN A 47 -5.79 -14.71 17.14
CA ASN A 47 -4.76 -13.75 17.48
C ASN A 47 -5.01 -12.44 16.71
N VAL A 48 -5.07 -11.30 17.40
CA VAL A 48 -5.27 -9.98 16.77
C VAL A 48 -4.07 -9.10 17.09
N VAL A 49 -3.32 -8.74 16.05
CA VAL A 49 -2.09 -7.94 16.14
C VAL A 49 -2.31 -6.60 15.46
N THR A 50 -2.05 -5.52 16.19
CA THR A 50 -2.08 -4.16 15.62
C THR A 50 -0.71 -3.85 15.02
N VAL A 51 -0.61 -3.96 13.70
CA VAL A 51 0.61 -3.72 12.94
C VAL A 51 0.26 -3.38 11.49
N GLU A 52 1.09 -2.57 10.84
CA GLU A 52 0.93 -2.25 9.42
C GLU A 52 1.57 -3.34 8.56
N ALA A 53 0.77 -3.94 7.67
CA ALA A 53 1.27 -4.77 6.59
C ALA A 53 1.80 -3.86 5.46
N VAL A 54 3.06 -4.03 5.09
CA VAL A 54 3.76 -3.22 4.08
C VAL A 54 4.12 -4.01 2.84
N GLY A 55 4.16 -5.33 2.94
CA GLY A 55 4.52 -6.23 1.86
C GLY A 55 3.83 -7.58 1.93
N LEU A 56 3.97 -8.32 0.85
CA LEU A 56 3.57 -9.71 0.75
C LEU A 56 4.59 -10.41 -0.15
N THR A 57 5.13 -11.52 0.31
CA THR A 57 6.08 -12.34 -0.43
C THR A 57 5.63 -13.78 -0.52
N TYR A 58 6.11 -14.49 -1.50
CA TYR A 58 5.85 -15.92 -1.71
C TYR A 58 7.14 -16.61 -2.15
N THR A 59 7.77 -17.26 -1.21
CA THR A 59 8.92 -18.14 -1.44
C THR A 59 8.49 -19.59 -1.28
N ASP A 60 8.67 -20.17 -0.12
CA ASP A 60 8.13 -21.50 0.24
C ASP A 60 6.70 -21.42 0.78
N LYS A 61 6.36 -20.28 1.42
CA LYS A 61 5.06 -19.93 1.96
C LYS A 61 4.71 -18.47 1.67
N LEU A 62 3.41 -18.18 1.72
CA LEU A 62 2.95 -16.81 1.79
C LEU A 62 3.47 -16.17 3.08
N THR A 63 4.04 -14.98 2.99
CA THR A 63 4.54 -14.25 4.15
C THR A 63 4.06 -12.81 4.07
N VAL A 64 3.35 -12.38 5.11
CA VAL A 64 2.94 -10.97 5.26
C VAL A 64 4.07 -10.22 5.94
N GLU A 65 4.68 -9.28 5.23
CA GLU A 65 5.72 -8.39 5.75
C GLU A 65 5.08 -7.22 6.49
N THR A 66 5.53 -6.95 7.70
CA THR A 66 5.02 -5.86 8.52
C THR A 66 6.15 -4.96 9.02
N VAL A 67 5.80 -3.83 9.62
CA VAL A 67 6.76 -2.89 10.23
C VAL A 67 7.55 -3.52 11.38
N GLY A 68 7.06 -4.60 12.00
CA GLY A 68 7.69 -5.20 13.19
C GLY A 68 8.25 -6.59 12.97
N ALA A 69 7.48 -7.48 12.34
CA ALA A 69 7.82 -8.87 12.15
C ALA A 69 7.13 -9.42 10.91
N ASP A 70 7.65 -10.52 10.38
CA ASP A 70 7.04 -11.23 9.26
C ASP A 70 6.14 -12.35 9.76
N TYR A 71 5.01 -12.55 9.07
CA TYR A 71 4.01 -13.55 9.41
C TYR A 71 3.87 -14.57 8.28
N PRO A 72 4.56 -15.70 8.35
CA PRO A 72 4.36 -16.80 7.41
C PRO A 72 3.00 -17.46 7.62
N ALA A 73 2.32 -17.79 6.54
CA ALA A 73 0.99 -18.39 6.57
C ALA A 73 0.79 -19.40 5.43
N ASP A 74 -0.05 -20.40 5.67
CA ASP A 74 -0.48 -21.35 4.64
C ASP A 74 -1.55 -20.73 3.72
N ALA A 75 -2.30 -19.73 4.22
CA ALA A 75 -3.24 -18.93 3.46
C ALA A 75 -3.34 -17.51 4.00
N VAL A 76 -3.57 -16.54 3.09
CA VAL A 76 -3.76 -15.12 3.41
C VAL A 76 -5.05 -14.63 2.79
N ILE A 77 -5.84 -13.88 3.56
CA ILE A 77 -7.04 -13.20 3.07
C ILE A 77 -6.76 -11.69 3.10
N LEU A 78 -6.75 -11.06 1.93
CA LEU A 78 -6.64 -9.63 1.78
C LEU A 78 -8.03 -8.99 1.97
N ALA A 79 -8.26 -8.39 3.13
CA ALA A 79 -9.49 -7.69 3.49
C ALA A 79 -9.22 -6.25 3.94
N THR A 80 -8.22 -5.59 3.35
CA THR A 80 -7.79 -4.24 3.75
C THR A 80 -8.69 -3.13 3.19
N GLY A 81 -9.77 -3.51 2.51
CA GLY A 81 -10.70 -2.58 1.88
C GLY A 81 -10.12 -1.90 0.63
N ALA A 82 -10.89 -0.99 0.05
CA ALA A 82 -10.44 -0.22 -1.11
C ALA A 82 -9.28 0.71 -0.72
N SER A 83 -8.23 0.73 -1.54
CA SER A 83 -7.16 1.70 -1.39
C SER A 83 -7.71 3.12 -1.48
N ARG A 84 -7.11 4.05 -0.74
CA ARG A 84 -7.46 5.48 -0.86
C ARG A 84 -7.24 5.93 -2.29
N ALA A 85 -8.12 6.81 -2.78
CA ALA A 85 -7.98 7.36 -4.11
C ALA A 85 -6.58 7.93 -4.31
N VAL A 86 -5.90 7.46 -5.36
CA VAL A 86 -4.64 8.04 -5.79
C VAL A 86 -4.89 9.51 -6.15
N PRO A 87 -4.07 10.46 -5.69
CA PRO A 87 -4.29 11.87 -5.98
C PRO A 87 -4.29 12.10 -7.48
N ARG A 88 -5.15 13.01 -7.93
CA ARG A 88 -5.22 13.41 -9.34
C ARG A 88 -4.04 14.32 -9.66
N ILE A 89 -2.84 13.75 -9.79
CA ILE A 89 -1.65 14.44 -10.24
C ILE A 89 -1.57 14.30 -11.77
N PRO A 90 -1.49 15.40 -12.52
CA PRO A 90 -1.28 15.36 -13.97
C PRO A 90 -0.12 14.45 -14.34
N GLY A 91 -0.27 13.62 -15.37
CA GLY A 91 0.72 12.65 -15.83
C GLY A 91 0.76 11.34 -15.07
N LEU A 92 0.28 11.28 -13.82
CA LEU A 92 0.42 10.08 -12.98
C LEU A 92 -0.29 8.87 -13.60
N ALA A 93 -1.57 8.98 -13.92
CA ALA A 93 -2.32 7.87 -14.51
C ALA A 93 -1.91 7.56 -15.96
N GLY A 94 -1.57 8.60 -16.75
CA GLY A 94 -1.18 8.44 -18.15
C GLY A 94 0.18 7.77 -18.34
N LEU A 95 1.03 7.78 -17.34
CA LEU A 95 2.38 7.20 -17.37
C LEU A 95 2.49 5.92 -16.51
N GLU A 96 1.36 5.35 -16.06
CA GLU A 96 1.35 4.04 -15.38
C GLU A 96 1.89 2.96 -16.30
N GLY A 97 2.87 2.16 -15.83
CA GLY A 97 3.62 1.20 -16.63
C GLY A 97 4.66 1.82 -17.57
N HIS A 98 4.71 3.14 -17.68
CA HIS A 98 5.65 3.90 -18.50
C HIS A 98 6.56 4.81 -17.66
N GLY A 99 6.89 4.36 -16.47
CA GLY A 99 7.72 5.10 -15.51
C GLY A 99 7.01 5.41 -14.20
N VAL A 100 5.69 5.34 -14.14
CA VAL A 100 4.93 5.32 -12.88
C VAL A 100 4.66 3.87 -12.51
N SER A 101 5.02 3.50 -11.28
CA SER A 101 4.84 2.15 -10.71
C SER A 101 4.20 2.22 -9.32
N PHE A 102 3.52 1.14 -8.94
CA PHE A 102 2.94 0.93 -7.61
C PHE A 102 3.60 -0.23 -6.84
N CYS A 103 4.73 -0.77 -7.35
CA CYS A 103 5.39 -1.93 -6.77
C CYS A 103 6.90 -1.87 -7.03
N ALA A 104 7.69 -1.49 -6.04
CA ALA A 104 9.14 -1.48 -6.15
C ALA A 104 9.71 -2.90 -6.34
N ALA A 105 9.20 -3.89 -5.59
CA ALA A 105 9.64 -5.28 -5.72
C ALA A 105 9.44 -5.85 -7.13
N CYS A 106 8.40 -5.37 -7.86
CA CYS A 106 8.12 -5.80 -9.24
C CYS A 106 9.04 -5.12 -10.25
N ASP A 107 9.26 -3.82 -10.12
CA ASP A 107 9.75 -2.97 -11.20
C ASP A 107 11.14 -2.38 -10.95
N ALA A 108 11.71 -2.47 -9.75
CA ALA A 108 13.02 -1.87 -9.41
C ALA A 108 14.12 -2.25 -10.42
N PHE A 109 14.11 -3.46 -10.93
CA PHE A 109 15.12 -3.95 -11.87
C PHE A 109 15.22 -3.10 -13.15
N PHE A 110 14.11 -2.56 -13.66
CA PHE A 110 14.09 -1.70 -14.85
C PHE A 110 14.71 -0.33 -14.63
N TYR A 111 14.94 0.03 -13.35
CA TYR A 111 15.52 1.31 -12.93
C TYR A 111 16.93 1.17 -12.37
N ARG A 112 17.60 0.05 -12.61
CA ARG A 112 19.00 -0.16 -12.18
C ARG A 112 19.90 0.97 -12.63
N GLY A 113 20.58 1.59 -11.67
CA GLY A 113 21.53 2.68 -11.91
C GLY A 113 20.89 4.02 -12.34
N LYS A 114 19.55 4.15 -12.24
CA LYS A 114 18.80 5.38 -12.54
C LYS A 114 18.38 6.10 -11.28
N ASP A 115 18.11 7.40 -11.41
CA ASP A 115 17.52 8.21 -10.36
C ASP A 115 15.99 8.01 -10.39
N VAL A 116 15.38 7.73 -9.25
CA VAL A 116 13.93 7.52 -9.12
C VAL A 116 13.33 8.33 -7.97
N ALA A 117 12.02 8.48 -7.97
CA ALA A 117 11.29 9.09 -6.87
C ALA A 117 10.29 8.11 -6.25
N VAL A 118 10.06 8.25 -4.94
CA VAL A 118 8.97 7.59 -4.22
C VAL A 118 8.00 8.66 -3.74
N LEU A 119 6.74 8.54 -4.11
CA LEU A 119 5.67 9.45 -3.69
C LEU A 119 4.96 8.85 -2.47
N GLY A 120 5.23 9.41 -1.29
CA GLY A 120 4.70 8.93 -0.01
C GLY A 120 5.45 9.51 1.17
N SER A 121 5.06 9.14 2.41
CA SER A 121 5.68 9.71 3.62
C SER A 121 5.65 8.78 4.84
N GLY A 122 5.02 7.61 4.75
CA GLY A 122 4.83 6.66 5.86
C GLY A 122 5.59 5.35 5.65
N GLU A 123 5.27 4.36 6.47
CA GLU A 123 5.95 3.06 6.51
C GLU A 123 5.88 2.30 5.18
N TYR A 124 4.75 2.41 4.47
CA TYR A 124 4.64 1.84 3.13
C TYR A 124 5.65 2.48 2.16
N ALA A 125 5.81 3.81 2.19
CA ALA A 125 6.82 4.48 1.38
C ALA A 125 8.25 4.11 1.80
N LEU A 126 8.51 3.95 3.10
CA LEU A 126 9.81 3.48 3.60
C LEU A 126 10.13 2.08 3.07
N HIS A 127 9.16 1.16 3.09
CA HIS A 127 9.33 -0.19 2.55
C HIS A 127 9.68 -0.17 1.04
N GLU A 128 8.98 0.65 0.24
CA GLU A 128 9.31 0.81 -1.19
C GLU A 128 10.70 1.43 -1.41
N VAL A 129 11.08 2.43 -0.59
CA VAL A 129 12.43 3.02 -0.61
C VAL A 129 13.49 1.97 -0.33
N GLN A 130 13.32 1.15 0.71
CA GLN A 130 14.27 0.09 1.08
C GLN A 130 14.43 -0.96 -0.03
N ALA A 131 13.36 -1.30 -0.73
CA ALA A 131 13.40 -2.20 -1.88
C ALA A 131 14.15 -1.59 -3.08
N LEU A 132 14.10 -0.28 -3.27
CA LEU A 132 14.74 0.43 -4.38
C LEU A 132 16.22 0.69 -4.16
N LEU A 133 16.63 1.10 -2.96
CA LEU A 133 18.00 1.54 -2.65
C LEU A 133 19.11 0.60 -3.12
N PRO A 134 19.00 -0.74 -3.00
CA PRO A 134 20.04 -1.66 -3.46
C PRO A 134 20.19 -1.74 -4.98
N VAL A 135 19.23 -1.23 -5.74
CA VAL A 135 19.11 -1.45 -7.19
C VAL A 135 19.35 -0.18 -7.99
N VAL A 136 18.79 0.95 -7.53
CA VAL A 136 18.78 2.21 -8.25
C VAL A 136 20.03 3.06 -7.89
N LYS A 137 20.25 4.15 -8.64
CA LYS A 137 21.37 5.07 -8.35
C LYS A 137 21.06 5.98 -7.17
N SER A 138 19.84 6.51 -7.11
CA SER A 138 19.36 7.33 -5.99
C SER A 138 17.84 7.30 -5.87
N VAL A 139 17.35 7.54 -4.65
CA VAL A 139 15.93 7.65 -4.36
C VAL A 139 15.63 9.05 -3.80
N SER A 140 14.67 9.73 -4.40
CA SER A 140 14.09 10.99 -3.92
C SER A 140 12.72 10.71 -3.31
N LEU A 141 12.47 11.11 -2.06
CA LEU A 141 11.19 10.98 -1.41
C LEU A 141 10.35 12.24 -1.60
N LEU A 142 9.18 12.12 -2.20
CA LEU A 142 8.23 13.21 -2.45
C LEU A 142 7.08 13.06 -1.47
N THR A 143 6.99 13.93 -0.45
CA THR A 143 5.92 13.79 0.55
C THR A 143 4.62 14.46 0.14
N ASN A 144 4.63 15.24 -0.94
CA ASN A 144 3.47 15.96 -1.46
C ASN A 144 2.77 16.84 -0.39
N GLY A 145 3.55 17.47 0.46
CA GLY A 145 3.08 18.33 1.55
C GLY A 145 2.68 17.57 2.82
N ALA A 146 2.77 16.25 2.85
CA ALA A 146 2.50 15.48 4.06
C ALA A 146 3.71 15.49 5.02
N PRO A 147 3.50 15.46 6.35
CA PRO A 147 4.58 15.24 7.29
C PRO A 147 5.15 13.83 7.15
N LEU A 148 6.44 13.67 7.48
CA LEU A 148 7.05 12.34 7.57
C LEU A 148 6.40 11.54 8.71
N ALA A 149 5.97 10.33 8.41
CA ALA A 149 5.38 9.38 9.37
C ALA A 149 6.22 8.11 9.53
N ALA A 150 7.46 8.10 8.97
CA ALA A 150 8.45 7.05 9.13
C ALA A 150 9.86 7.65 9.14
N GLN A 151 10.87 6.89 9.59
CA GLN A 151 12.27 7.29 9.56
C GLN A 151 12.93 6.77 8.29
N PHE A 152 13.27 7.68 7.40
CA PHE A 152 13.93 7.33 6.14
C PHE A 152 15.46 7.33 6.28
N PRO A 153 16.18 6.47 5.52
CA PRO A 153 17.64 6.45 5.46
C PRO A 153 18.20 7.83 5.08
N PRO A 154 19.35 8.24 5.66
CA PRO A 154 19.91 9.59 5.46
C PRO A 154 20.35 9.89 4.01
N GLU A 155 20.60 8.87 3.22
CA GLU A 155 20.92 9.01 1.78
C GLU A 155 19.71 9.38 0.92
N VAL A 156 18.48 9.24 1.46
CA VAL A 156 17.25 9.57 0.74
C VAL A 156 16.98 11.08 0.85
N LYS A 157 16.99 11.75 -0.29
CA LYS A 157 16.68 13.17 -0.33
C LYS A 157 15.17 13.41 -0.26
N VAL A 158 14.74 14.18 0.73
CA VAL A 158 13.31 14.45 0.98
C VAL A 158 12.91 15.78 0.35
N TYR A 159 11.81 15.76 -0.39
CA TYR A 159 11.17 16.91 -1.01
C TYR A 159 9.76 17.10 -0.46
N PRO A 160 9.53 18.07 0.42
CA PRO A 160 8.23 18.27 1.08
C PRO A 160 7.21 19.03 0.20
N GLN A 161 7.62 19.59 -0.93
CA GLN A 161 6.75 20.38 -1.79
C GLN A 161 5.61 19.52 -2.36
N LYS A 162 4.52 20.19 -2.74
CA LYS A 162 3.46 19.54 -3.52
C LYS A 162 3.98 19.12 -4.89
N VAL A 163 3.48 17.98 -5.35
CA VAL A 163 3.73 17.48 -6.70
C VAL A 163 2.67 18.05 -7.63
N ASP A 164 3.07 18.93 -8.53
CA ASP A 164 2.17 19.58 -9.49
C ASP A 164 1.91 18.69 -10.71
N ALA A 165 2.93 17.94 -11.18
CA ALA A 165 2.81 17.01 -12.30
C ALA A 165 3.93 15.97 -12.32
N ILE A 166 3.64 14.80 -12.90
CA ILE A 166 4.64 13.85 -13.40
C ILE A 166 4.90 14.20 -14.87
N LEU A 167 6.17 14.40 -15.22
CA LEU A 167 6.58 14.88 -16.53
C LEU A 167 7.00 13.73 -17.44
N GLY A 168 6.64 13.83 -18.70
CA GLY A 168 6.99 12.90 -19.76
C GLY A 168 5.87 12.77 -20.79
N GLU A 169 6.21 12.43 -22.03
CA GLU A 169 5.23 12.17 -23.09
C GLU A 169 4.95 10.67 -23.21
N LYS A 170 5.98 9.85 -23.36
CA LYS A 170 5.90 8.40 -23.52
C LYS A 170 6.37 7.64 -22.27
N VAL A 171 7.35 8.22 -21.57
CA VAL A 171 7.93 7.68 -20.34
C VAL A 171 8.18 8.84 -19.38
N VAL A 172 8.27 8.53 -18.09
CA VAL A 172 8.63 9.52 -17.05
C VAL A 172 10.02 10.08 -17.33
N THR A 173 10.12 11.40 -17.32
CA THR A 173 11.39 12.14 -17.43
C THR A 173 11.68 13.00 -16.20
N GLY A 174 10.69 13.23 -15.35
CA GLY A 174 10.85 14.02 -14.14
C GLY A 174 9.53 14.26 -13.40
N VAL A 175 9.64 15.09 -12.36
CA VAL A 175 8.52 15.52 -11.53
C VAL A 175 8.58 17.04 -11.37
N GLN A 176 7.48 17.72 -11.63
CA GLN A 176 7.30 19.13 -11.31
C GLN A 176 6.88 19.27 -9.86
N LEU A 177 7.70 19.93 -9.08
CA LEU A 177 7.39 20.30 -7.70
C LEU A 177 6.99 21.76 -7.62
N ALA A 178 6.05 22.09 -6.74
CA ALA A 178 5.56 23.43 -6.56
C ALA A 178 6.69 24.41 -6.21
N GLY A 179 6.83 25.48 -7.00
CA GLY A 179 7.80 26.54 -6.79
C GLY A 179 9.27 26.15 -6.98
N SER A 180 9.56 25.06 -7.67
CA SER A 180 10.93 24.55 -7.90
C SER A 180 11.16 24.21 -9.37
N GLU A 181 12.43 24.11 -9.77
CA GLU A 181 12.79 23.50 -11.04
C GLU A 181 12.39 22.01 -11.07
N PRO A 182 12.11 21.47 -12.25
CA PRO A 182 11.77 20.06 -12.39
C PRO A 182 12.85 19.13 -11.82
N LEU A 183 12.43 18.15 -11.04
CA LEU A 183 13.30 17.08 -10.55
C LEU A 183 13.40 16.00 -11.62
N ALA A 184 14.57 15.82 -12.21
CA ALA A 184 14.82 14.78 -13.21
C ALA A 184 14.87 13.39 -12.54
N VAL A 185 13.95 12.51 -12.94
CA VAL A 185 13.89 11.10 -12.51
C VAL A 185 13.39 10.23 -13.66
N SER A 186 13.82 8.99 -13.67
CA SER A 186 13.41 8.01 -14.69
C SER A 186 12.17 7.20 -14.30
N GLY A 187 11.75 7.28 -13.04
CA GLY A 187 10.57 6.58 -12.53
C GLY A 187 10.03 7.18 -11.25
N VAL A 188 8.73 6.99 -11.03
CA VAL A 188 8.01 7.41 -9.83
C VAL A 188 7.25 6.23 -9.26
N PHE A 189 7.59 5.84 -8.03
CA PHE A 189 6.94 4.76 -7.30
C PHE A 189 5.91 5.35 -6.33
N VAL A 190 4.65 4.97 -6.50
CA VAL A 190 3.53 5.54 -5.72
C VAL A 190 3.27 4.69 -4.49
N ALA A 191 3.57 5.24 -3.31
CA ALA A 191 3.44 4.57 -2.01
C ALA A 191 2.70 5.48 -0.99
N LEU A 192 1.51 5.93 -1.39
CA LEU A 192 0.70 6.87 -0.60
C LEU A 192 -0.15 6.14 0.43
N GLY A 193 -0.09 6.61 1.66
CA GLY A 193 -0.92 6.10 2.76
C GLY A 193 -0.47 4.74 3.27
N VAL A 194 -1.25 3.69 3.04
CA VAL A 194 -0.97 2.30 3.41
C VAL A 194 -1.02 1.40 2.19
N ALA A 195 -0.32 0.27 2.23
CA ALA A 195 -0.42 -0.73 1.18
C ALA A 195 -1.87 -1.27 1.13
N GLY A 196 -2.58 -0.95 0.05
CA GLY A 196 -3.92 -1.48 -0.18
C GLY A 196 -3.88 -2.93 -0.68
N SER A 197 -5.04 -3.62 -0.66
CA SER A 197 -5.16 -5.01 -1.12
C SER A 197 -4.54 -5.22 -2.51
N THR A 198 -4.82 -4.34 -3.46
CA THR A 198 -4.29 -4.44 -4.83
C THR A 198 -2.78 -4.25 -4.90
N ALA A 199 -2.21 -3.36 -4.09
CA ALA A 199 -0.76 -3.17 -4.03
C ALA A 199 -0.07 -4.41 -3.46
N LEU A 200 -0.61 -4.98 -2.38
CA LEU A 200 -0.09 -6.22 -1.78
C LEU A 200 -0.21 -7.42 -2.74
N ALA A 201 -1.36 -7.55 -3.42
CA ALA A 201 -1.60 -8.64 -4.37
C ALA A 201 -0.63 -8.59 -5.58
N ARG A 202 -0.38 -7.40 -6.14
CA ARG A 202 0.57 -7.21 -7.25
C ARG A 202 1.98 -7.63 -6.91
N LYS A 203 2.43 -7.43 -5.65
CA LYS A 203 3.79 -7.78 -5.21
C LYS A 203 4.14 -9.26 -5.40
N ILE A 204 3.16 -10.13 -5.37
CA ILE A 204 3.34 -11.58 -5.57
C ILE A 204 2.72 -12.10 -6.87
N GLY A 205 2.40 -11.19 -7.80
CA GLY A 205 1.94 -11.56 -9.14
C GLY A 205 0.46 -11.94 -9.24
N ALA A 206 -0.37 -11.60 -8.26
CA ALA A 206 -1.81 -11.80 -8.38
C ALA A 206 -2.39 -10.85 -9.45
N GLU A 207 -3.31 -11.37 -10.24
CA GLU A 207 -3.96 -10.62 -11.32
C GLU A 207 -4.87 -9.52 -10.77
N VAL A 208 -4.72 -8.31 -11.31
CA VAL A 208 -5.46 -7.12 -10.87
C VAL A 208 -5.98 -6.36 -12.08
N GLU A 209 -7.27 -6.04 -12.08
CA GLU A 209 -7.90 -5.20 -13.10
C GLU A 209 -8.33 -3.87 -12.46
N GLY A 210 -7.68 -2.78 -12.87
CA GLY A 210 -7.90 -1.45 -12.25
C GLY A 210 -7.61 -1.49 -10.75
N SER A 211 -8.64 -1.24 -9.93
CA SER A 211 -8.57 -1.25 -8.46
C SER A 211 -9.11 -2.55 -7.82
N ARG A 212 -9.30 -3.61 -8.61
CA ARG A 212 -9.87 -4.87 -8.14
C ARG A 212 -8.91 -6.02 -8.34
N ILE A 213 -8.80 -6.91 -7.36
CA ILE A 213 -8.10 -8.18 -7.47
C ILE A 213 -9.03 -9.16 -8.16
N ILE A 214 -8.52 -9.87 -9.17
CA ILE A 214 -9.28 -10.92 -9.86
C ILE A 214 -9.34 -12.15 -8.96
N VAL A 215 -10.54 -12.61 -8.69
CA VAL A 215 -10.81 -13.80 -7.86
C VAL A 215 -11.81 -14.72 -8.54
N ASP A 216 -11.75 -15.99 -8.23
CA ASP A 216 -12.74 -16.98 -8.62
C ASP A 216 -13.98 -16.96 -7.69
N LYS A 217 -14.91 -17.89 -7.92
CA LYS A 217 -16.14 -18.02 -7.11
C LYS A 217 -15.89 -18.39 -5.65
N THR A 218 -14.67 -18.83 -5.29
CA THR A 218 -14.25 -19.13 -3.92
C THR A 218 -13.46 -18.00 -3.28
N MET A 219 -13.39 -16.84 -3.94
CA MET A 219 -12.57 -15.67 -3.56
C MET A 219 -11.07 -15.93 -3.61
N GLN A 220 -10.62 -17.01 -4.27
CA GLN A 220 -9.20 -17.28 -4.48
C GLN A 220 -8.68 -16.45 -5.64
N THR A 221 -7.49 -15.84 -5.46
CA THR A 221 -6.77 -15.11 -6.50
C THR A 221 -6.06 -16.09 -7.45
N THR A 222 -5.36 -15.57 -8.47
CA THR A 222 -4.48 -16.37 -9.34
C THR A 222 -3.25 -16.93 -8.59
N VAL A 223 -2.98 -16.48 -7.37
CA VAL A 223 -1.89 -16.99 -6.52
C VAL A 223 -2.45 -18.02 -5.53
N PRO A 224 -1.93 -19.26 -5.50
CA PRO A 224 -2.40 -20.28 -4.58
C PRO A 224 -2.29 -19.86 -3.11
N GLY A 225 -3.37 -20.07 -2.34
CA GLY A 225 -3.43 -19.72 -0.92
C GLY A 225 -3.71 -18.25 -0.64
N LEU A 226 -3.73 -17.38 -1.67
CA LEU A 226 -4.11 -15.98 -1.53
C LEU A 226 -5.58 -15.76 -1.91
N TYR A 227 -6.33 -15.17 -1.00
CA TYR A 227 -7.74 -14.81 -1.15
C TYR A 227 -7.93 -13.30 -1.02
N ALA A 228 -8.99 -12.76 -1.60
CA ALA A 228 -9.35 -11.34 -1.46
C ALA A 228 -10.86 -11.15 -1.30
N ALA A 229 -11.24 -10.15 -0.45
CA ALA A 229 -12.63 -9.82 -0.14
C ALA A 229 -12.87 -8.29 -0.16
#